data_2e5e544ad2731b3ca347d4b1ffc94d13
#
_entry.id   2e5e544ad2731b3ca347d4b1ffc94d13
#
_cell.length_a   1.000
_cell.length_b   1.000
_cell.length_c   1.000
_cell.angle_alpha   90.00
_cell.angle_beta   90.00
_cell.angle_gamma   90.00
#
_symmetry.space_group_name_H-M   'P 1'
#
loop_
_entity.id
_entity.type
_entity.pdbx_description
1 polymer ?
#
loop_
_entity_poly.entity_id
_entity_poly.type
_entity_poly.pdbx_seq_one_letter_code
_entity_poly.pdbx_strand_id
1 'polypeptide(L)'
;MTAVAARPPAPVPAAEQERYRPAAEPGPWWLFLLGGLAGQAARAAGADRERSALLATVSHDLRGPLAAAKAAVSGLRTSDPRLTTDDRAELLAAAEESLDRLAHLAASLLDVSRLQAGARAVFPRPAHVGEIVAAALQALGPQPKPLLADIPSGLPEILADPAITERVIVNLAGNALRYSPAAAPPLLTARTAGNRVELRVVDHGPGIPAADRKRVFQPFCRLGAVTDSTGVGLGLAVARGLAEMMGGTVEPEDTPGGGLTMVLTLPAAPARPAAEPCGTRRIRAA
;
A
#
# COMPACT_ATOMS: atom_id res chain seq x y z
N MET A 1 -3.39 76.49 -61.80
CA MET A 1 -2.88 75.34 -61.05
C MET A 1 -3.87 74.15 -61.26
N THR A 2 -3.50 73.27 -62.18
CA THR A 2 -4.38 72.18 -62.67
C THR A 2 -4.03 70.91 -61.85
N ALA A 3 -4.99 70.42 -61.05
CA ALA A 3 -4.79 69.19 -60.31
C ALA A 3 -4.89 67.99 -61.22
N VAL A 4 -3.81 67.22 -61.32
CA VAL A 4 -3.77 65.97 -62.06
C VAL A 4 -4.41 64.85 -61.11
N ALA A 5 -5.58 64.43 -61.51
CA ALA A 5 -6.26 63.28 -60.84
C ALA A 5 -5.51 61.99 -61.11
N ALA A 6 -4.99 61.35 -60.08
CA ALA A 6 -4.32 60.04 -60.19
C ALA A 6 -5.38 58.96 -60.51
N ARG A 7 -5.10 58.18 -61.55
CA ARG A 7 -5.91 57.06 -62.01
C ARG A 7 -5.88 55.91 -60.98
N PRO A 8 -6.98 55.34 -60.58
CA PRO A 8 -6.98 54.18 -59.65
C PRO A 8 -6.26 52.99 -60.29
N PRO A 9 -5.56 52.21 -59.49
CA PRO A 9 -4.87 51.01 -59.96
C PRO A 9 -5.88 49.98 -60.49
N ALA A 10 -5.47 49.24 -61.51
CA ALA A 10 -6.26 48.21 -62.17
C ALA A 10 -6.60 47.06 -61.21
N PRO A 11 -7.77 46.42 -61.29
CA PRO A 11 -8.13 45.28 -60.42
C PRO A 11 -7.18 44.12 -60.67
N VAL A 12 -6.70 43.54 -59.58
CA VAL A 12 -5.84 42.34 -59.55
C VAL A 12 -6.63 41.13 -60.08
N PRO A 13 -6.08 40.33 -61.05
CA PRO A 13 -6.75 39.19 -61.63
C PRO A 13 -7.14 38.16 -60.53
N ALA A 14 -8.30 37.53 -60.69
CA ALA A 14 -8.86 36.56 -59.71
C ALA A 14 -7.92 35.37 -59.44
N ALA A 15 -7.04 35.01 -60.38
CA ALA A 15 -6.03 33.98 -60.21
C ALA A 15 -4.89 34.30 -59.22
N GLU A 16 -4.66 35.60 -58.91
CA GLU A 16 -3.67 36.04 -57.91
C GLU A 16 -4.29 36.18 -56.51
N GLN A 17 -5.62 36.32 -56.41
CA GLN A 17 -6.34 36.36 -55.09
C GLN A 17 -6.42 34.99 -54.43
N GLU A 18 -6.35 33.89 -55.20
CA GLU A 18 -6.34 32.51 -54.64
C GLU A 18 -5.01 32.10 -54.02
N ARG A 19 -3.91 32.80 -54.29
CA ARG A 19 -2.57 32.51 -53.73
C ARG A 19 -2.35 33.12 -52.33
N TYR A 20 -3.21 34.06 -51.92
CA TYR A 20 -3.16 34.67 -50.60
C TYR A 20 -4.34 34.20 -49.74
N ARG A 21 -4.38 32.90 -49.45
CA ARG A 21 -5.13 32.41 -48.28
C ARG A 21 -4.28 32.79 -47.07
N PRO A 22 -4.72 33.69 -46.19
CA PRO A 22 -4.04 33.87 -44.94
C PRO A 22 -4.06 32.50 -44.22
N ALA A 23 -2.86 32.04 -43.77
CA ALA A 23 -2.76 30.89 -42.91
C ALA A 23 -3.80 31.08 -41.78
N ALA A 24 -4.62 30.05 -41.55
CA ALA A 24 -5.61 30.09 -40.47
C ALA A 24 -4.92 30.66 -39.24
N GLU A 25 -5.42 31.76 -38.70
CA GLU A 25 -4.86 32.38 -37.49
C GLU A 25 -4.79 31.26 -36.44
N PRO A 26 -3.61 30.96 -35.87
CA PRO A 26 -3.53 29.98 -34.82
C PRO A 26 -4.46 30.47 -33.72
N GLY A 27 -5.51 29.68 -33.44
CA GLY A 27 -6.44 29.96 -32.36
C GLY A 27 -5.63 30.29 -31.09
N PRO A 28 -6.16 31.10 -30.19
CA PRO A 28 -5.37 31.79 -29.15
C PRO A 28 -4.63 30.75 -28.29
N TRP A 29 -3.38 30.47 -28.69
CA TRP A 29 -2.46 29.51 -28.06
C TRP A 29 -2.28 29.78 -26.56
N TRP A 30 -2.50 31.00 -26.14
CA TRP A 30 -2.49 31.40 -24.74
C TRP A 30 -3.62 30.76 -23.93
N LEU A 31 -4.77 30.38 -24.53
CA LEU A 31 -5.83 29.60 -23.87
C LEU A 31 -5.35 28.20 -23.52
N PHE A 32 -4.54 27.56 -24.38
CA PHE A 32 -3.94 26.26 -24.07
C PHE A 32 -2.89 26.38 -22.96
N LEU A 33 -2.11 27.47 -22.93
CA LEU A 33 -1.16 27.74 -21.86
C LEU A 33 -1.87 28.03 -20.53
N LEU A 34 -2.91 28.85 -20.54
CA LEU A 34 -3.69 29.12 -19.34
C LEU A 34 -4.44 27.87 -18.84
N GLY A 35 -4.99 27.07 -19.74
CA GLY A 35 -5.61 25.77 -19.40
C GLY A 35 -4.60 24.80 -18.81
N GLY A 36 -3.38 24.73 -19.38
CA GLY A 36 -2.29 23.92 -18.86
C GLY A 36 -1.81 24.37 -17.47
N LEU A 37 -1.59 25.67 -17.29
CA LEU A 37 -1.19 26.25 -16.01
C LEU A 37 -2.29 26.14 -14.95
N ALA A 38 -3.55 26.37 -15.30
CA ALA A 38 -4.69 26.18 -14.40
C ALA A 38 -4.84 24.70 -14.01
N GLY A 39 -4.64 23.78 -14.94
CA GLY A 39 -4.64 22.32 -14.67
C GLY A 39 -3.49 21.90 -13.76
N GLN A 40 -2.31 22.46 -13.91
CA GLN A 40 -1.16 22.21 -13.02
C GLN A 40 -1.39 22.82 -11.63
N ALA A 41 -1.88 24.05 -11.55
CA ALA A 41 -2.22 24.70 -10.30
C ALA A 41 -3.35 23.97 -9.56
N ALA A 42 -4.37 23.49 -10.27
CA ALA A 42 -5.45 22.71 -9.68
C ALA A 42 -4.97 21.34 -9.15
N ARG A 43 -4.04 20.68 -9.86
CA ARG A 43 -3.42 19.43 -9.39
C ARG A 43 -2.53 19.68 -8.17
N ALA A 44 -1.74 20.74 -8.17
CA ALA A 44 -0.92 21.12 -7.02
C ALA A 44 -1.78 21.49 -5.80
N ALA A 45 -2.85 22.27 -5.99
CA ALA A 45 -3.77 22.61 -4.91
C ALA A 45 -4.59 21.40 -4.42
N GLY A 46 -4.84 20.40 -5.28
CA GLY A 46 -5.43 19.11 -4.91
C GLY A 46 -4.47 18.29 -4.05
N ALA A 47 -3.22 18.16 -4.48
CA ALA A 47 -2.16 17.46 -3.75
C ALA A 47 -1.88 18.09 -2.38
N ASP A 48 -1.90 19.43 -2.29
CA ASP A 48 -1.70 20.14 -1.01
C ASP A 48 -2.88 19.94 -0.04
N ARG A 49 -4.11 19.90 -0.55
CA ARG A 49 -5.30 19.59 0.29
C ARG A 49 -5.28 18.15 0.78
N GLU A 50 -4.96 17.21 -0.10
CA GLU A 50 -4.78 15.79 0.29
C GLU A 50 -3.69 15.67 1.34
N ARG A 51 -2.53 16.29 1.14
CA ARG A 51 -1.42 16.28 2.09
C ARG A 51 -1.81 16.89 3.45
N SER A 52 -2.56 17.98 3.45
CA SER A 52 -3.04 18.63 4.67
C SER A 52 -4.07 17.76 5.41
N ALA A 53 -5.00 17.13 4.69
CA ALA A 53 -5.96 16.19 5.25
C ALA A 53 -5.26 14.95 5.82
N LEU A 54 -4.22 14.44 5.13
CA LEU A 54 -3.36 13.35 5.60
C LEU A 54 -2.69 13.69 6.93
N LEU A 55 -2.06 14.87 7.02
CA LEU A 55 -1.38 15.33 8.25
C LEU A 55 -2.36 15.50 9.41
N ALA A 56 -3.57 15.98 9.15
CA ALA A 56 -4.61 16.10 10.16
C ALA A 56 -5.06 14.73 10.71
N THR A 57 -5.30 13.76 9.81
CA THR A 57 -5.69 12.38 10.17
C THR A 57 -4.57 11.69 10.97
N VAL A 58 -3.33 11.76 10.48
CA VAL A 58 -2.16 11.22 11.18
C VAL A 58 -1.99 11.82 12.58
N SER A 59 -2.12 13.16 12.68
CA SER A 59 -2.00 13.85 13.96
C SER A 59 -3.08 13.43 14.96
N HIS A 60 -4.30 13.20 14.47
CA HIS A 60 -5.41 12.69 15.28
C HIS A 60 -5.10 11.26 15.78
N ASP A 61 -4.68 10.38 14.90
CA ASP A 61 -4.49 8.96 15.19
C ASP A 61 -3.22 8.67 16.01
N LEU A 62 -2.23 9.57 15.98
CA LEU A 62 -1.08 9.55 16.89
C LEU A 62 -1.45 10.04 18.30
N ARG A 63 -2.41 10.96 18.41
CA ARG A 63 -2.76 11.57 19.71
C ARG A 63 -3.42 10.57 20.67
N GLY A 64 -4.26 9.68 20.16
CA GLY A 64 -4.96 8.66 20.95
C GLY A 64 -3.99 7.75 21.73
N PRO A 65 -3.16 6.94 21.06
CA PRO A 65 -2.22 6.05 21.72
C PRO A 65 -1.17 6.80 22.54
N LEU A 66 -0.73 8.00 22.12
CA LEU A 66 0.18 8.81 22.93
C LEU A 66 -0.46 9.24 24.25
N ALA A 67 -1.74 9.64 24.23
CA ALA A 67 -2.46 10.01 25.43
C ALA A 67 -2.68 8.80 26.36
N ALA A 68 -2.99 7.62 25.80
CA ALA A 68 -3.16 6.39 26.56
C ALA A 68 -1.85 5.95 27.23
N ALA A 69 -0.73 5.92 26.48
CA ALA A 69 0.59 5.62 27.06
C ALA A 69 0.96 6.61 28.18
N LYS A 70 0.72 7.91 27.96
CA LYS A 70 0.99 8.95 28.97
C LYS A 70 0.11 8.77 30.21
N ALA A 71 -1.16 8.43 30.06
CA ALA A 71 -2.08 8.18 31.16
C ALA A 71 -1.64 6.96 31.99
N ALA A 72 -1.27 5.86 31.34
CA ALA A 72 -0.77 4.64 31.98
C ALA A 72 0.51 4.91 32.79
N VAL A 73 1.49 5.59 32.17
CA VAL A 73 2.74 5.98 32.86
C VAL A 73 2.46 6.96 34.02
N SER A 74 1.51 7.89 33.86
CA SER A 74 1.14 8.81 34.92
C SER A 74 0.48 8.08 36.07
N GLY A 75 -0.37 7.08 35.82
CA GLY A 75 -0.95 6.20 36.84
C GLY A 75 0.12 5.46 37.62
N LEU A 76 1.13 4.90 36.94
CA LEU A 76 2.25 4.22 37.59
C LEU A 76 3.12 5.13 38.47
N ARG A 77 3.23 6.41 38.11
CA ARG A 77 4.00 7.41 38.91
C ARG A 77 3.27 7.90 40.14
N THR A 78 1.96 7.72 40.15
CA THR A 78 1.16 8.10 41.34
C THR A 78 1.44 7.09 42.46
N SER A 79 1.94 7.57 43.60
CA SER A 79 2.18 6.74 44.78
C SER A 79 0.85 6.45 45.51
N ASP A 80 -0.14 5.91 44.78
CA ASP A 80 -1.42 5.50 45.37
C ASP A 80 -1.23 4.13 46.03
N PRO A 81 -1.37 4.03 47.39
CA PRO A 81 -1.23 2.77 48.08
C PRO A 81 -2.34 1.76 47.78
N ARG A 82 -3.37 2.16 47.02
CA ARG A 82 -4.45 1.30 46.52
C ARG A 82 -4.09 0.54 45.26
N LEU A 83 -3.07 0.97 44.51
CA LEU A 83 -2.59 0.29 43.29
C LEU A 83 -1.95 -1.04 43.70
N THR A 84 -2.60 -2.13 43.29
CA THR A 84 -2.09 -3.50 43.46
C THR A 84 -0.95 -3.78 42.50
N THR A 85 -0.27 -4.90 42.67
CA THR A 85 0.73 -5.38 41.72
C THR A 85 0.11 -5.66 40.35
N ASP A 86 -1.13 -6.19 40.34
CA ASP A 86 -1.87 -6.53 39.11
C ASP A 86 -2.29 -5.25 38.36
N ASP A 87 -2.80 -4.22 39.07
CA ASP A 87 -3.11 -2.92 38.47
C ASP A 87 -1.87 -2.28 37.80
N ARG A 88 -0.69 -2.43 38.42
CA ARG A 88 0.57 -1.94 37.84
C ARG A 88 0.97 -2.71 36.59
N ALA A 89 0.76 -4.03 36.57
CA ALA A 89 1.03 -4.87 35.42
C ALA A 89 0.08 -4.51 34.26
N GLU A 90 -1.20 -4.27 34.53
CA GLU A 90 -2.18 -3.82 33.55
C GLU A 90 -1.82 -2.44 32.95
N LEU A 91 -1.39 -1.49 33.77
CA LEU A 91 -0.96 -0.18 33.30
C LEU A 91 0.31 -0.27 32.42
N LEU A 92 1.26 -1.13 32.79
CA LEU A 92 2.45 -1.36 31.97
C LEU A 92 2.08 -1.98 30.63
N ALA A 93 1.25 -3.01 30.61
CA ALA A 93 0.77 -3.65 29.39
C ALA A 93 0.02 -2.65 28.49
N ALA A 94 -0.82 -1.79 29.04
CA ALA A 94 -1.51 -0.74 28.30
C ALA A 94 -0.56 0.30 27.71
N ALA A 95 0.52 0.64 28.43
CA ALA A 95 1.54 1.55 27.93
C ALA A 95 2.33 0.91 26.79
N GLU A 96 2.76 -0.34 26.93
CA GLU A 96 3.46 -1.12 25.89
C GLU A 96 2.62 -1.24 24.63
N GLU A 97 1.35 -1.68 24.75
CA GLU A 97 0.43 -1.78 23.61
C GLU A 97 0.28 -0.44 22.86
N SER A 98 0.19 0.65 23.62
CA SER A 98 0.07 1.99 23.04
C SER A 98 1.33 2.43 22.30
N LEU A 99 2.51 2.11 22.83
CA LEU A 99 3.81 2.39 22.21
C LEU A 99 4.03 1.55 20.95
N ASP A 100 3.68 0.26 20.98
CA ASP A 100 3.75 -0.63 19.83
C ASP A 100 2.85 -0.14 18.69
N ARG A 101 1.65 0.33 19.05
CA ARG A 101 0.74 0.95 18.09
C ARG A 101 1.33 2.20 17.44
N LEU A 102 2.00 3.07 18.22
CA LEU A 102 2.71 4.24 17.70
C LEU A 102 3.87 3.85 16.78
N ALA A 103 4.65 2.85 17.17
CA ALA A 103 5.77 2.35 16.37
C ALA A 103 5.26 1.79 15.00
N HIS A 104 4.16 1.02 15.02
CA HIS A 104 3.54 0.51 13.81
C HIS A 104 3.02 1.62 12.88
N LEU A 105 2.41 2.68 13.45
CA LEU A 105 1.97 3.85 12.71
C LEU A 105 3.13 4.60 12.06
N ALA A 106 4.19 4.89 12.82
CA ALA A 106 5.38 5.56 12.31
C ALA A 106 6.02 4.77 11.18
N ALA A 107 6.14 3.46 11.34
CA ALA A 107 6.68 2.57 10.32
C ALA A 107 5.82 2.57 9.04
N SER A 108 4.48 2.54 9.16
CA SER A 108 3.56 2.59 8.02
C SER A 108 3.63 3.92 7.26
N LEU A 109 3.79 5.04 7.98
CA LEU A 109 3.98 6.36 7.38
C LEU A 109 5.29 6.46 6.59
N LEU A 110 6.38 5.91 7.15
CA LEU A 110 7.66 5.84 6.47
C LEU A 110 7.58 5.01 5.19
N ASP A 111 6.81 3.91 5.19
CA ASP A 111 6.62 3.12 3.97
C ASP A 111 5.83 3.87 2.92
N VAL A 112 4.72 4.51 3.29
CA VAL A 112 3.96 5.35 2.33
C VAL A 112 4.86 6.44 1.75
N SER A 113 5.66 7.12 2.59
CA SER A 113 6.60 8.15 2.12
C SER A 113 7.63 7.58 1.14
N ARG A 114 8.20 6.39 1.42
CA ARG A 114 9.17 5.73 0.54
C ARG A 114 8.54 5.25 -0.76
N LEU A 115 7.31 4.71 -0.70
CA LEU A 115 6.55 4.31 -1.90
C LEU A 115 6.29 5.52 -2.80
N GLN A 116 5.87 6.66 -2.24
CA GLN A 116 5.63 7.89 -3.00
C GLN A 116 6.91 8.49 -3.61
N ALA A 117 8.04 8.36 -2.92
CA ALA A 117 9.34 8.82 -3.41
C ALA A 117 9.97 7.88 -4.46
N GLY A 118 9.39 6.69 -4.70
CA GLY A 118 10.02 5.66 -5.56
C GLY A 118 11.38 5.17 -5.04
N ALA A 119 11.68 5.41 -3.76
CA ALA A 119 13.04 5.36 -3.20
C ALA A 119 13.40 4.01 -2.55
N ARG A 120 12.54 2.98 -2.64
CA ARG A 120 12.85 1.70 -2.01
C ARG A 120 13.54 0.77 -2.99
N ALA A 121 14.81 0.44 -2.70
CA ALA A 121 15.48 -0.66 -3.38
C ALA A 121 14.85 -1.99 -2.91
N VAL A 122 14.34 -2.78 -3.85
CA VAL A 122 13.84 -4.14 -3.63
C VAL A 122 14.97 -5.10 -3.98
N PHE A 123 15.25 -6.05 -3.10
CA PHE A 123 16.25 -7.08 -3.33
C PHE A 123 15.60 -8.45 -3.47
N PRO A 124 15.00 -8.76 -4.65
CA PRO A 124 14.30 -10.01 -4.86
C PRO A 124 15.29 -11.15 -4.85
N ARG A 125 14.98 -12.19 -4.11
CA ARG A 125 15.73 -13.44 -4.06
C ARG A 125 14.79 -14.63 -3.93
N PRO A 126 15.18 -15.82 -4.36
CA PRO A 126 14.43 -17.02 -4.06
C PRO A 126 14.26 -17.18 -2.54
N ALA A 127 13.02 -17.37 -2.09
CA ALA A 127 12.71 -17.50 -0.68
C ALA A 127 11.50 -18.45 -0.47
N HIS A 128 11.57 -19.22 0.62
CA HIS A 128 10.51 -20.13 1.01
C HIS A 128 9.35 -19.37 1.69
N VAL A 129 8.14 -19.55 1.19
CA VAL A 129 6.93 -18.90 1.73
C VAL A 129 6.73 -19.24 3.20
N GLY A 130 6.96 -20.53 3.59
CA GLY A 130 6.79 -20.96 4.97
C GLY A 130 7.69 -20.22 5.96
N GLU A 131 8.95 -19.90 5.59
CA GLU A 131 9.88 -19.14 6.43
C GLU A 131 9.40 -17.69 6.61
N ILE A 132 8.95 -17.06 5.54
CA ILE A 132 8.44 -15.68 5.60
C ILE A 132 7.16 -15.59 6.42
N VAL A 133 6.26 -16.57 6.26
CA VAL A 133 5.04 -16.65 7.07
C VAL A 133 5.38 -16.84 8.55
N ALA A 134 6.33 -17.72 8.88
CA ALA A 134 6.76 -17.91 10.27
C ALA A 134 7.33 -16.61 10.86
N ALA A 135 8.15 -15.87 10.11
CA ALA A 135 8.67 -14.56 10.52
C ALA A 135 7.55 -13.54 10.72
N ALA A 136 6.57 -13.49 9.80
CA ALA A 136 5.42 -12.58 9.91
C ALA A 136 4.54 -12.89 11.14
N LEU A 137 4.34 -14.17 11.46
CA LEU A 137 3.62 -14.58 12.67
C LEU A 137 4.36 -14.18 13.95
N GLN A 138 5.69 -14.28 13.95
CA GLN A 138 6.51 -13.80 15.07
C GLN A 138 6.44 -12.27 15.21
N ALA A 139 6.49 -11.53 14.10
CA ALA A 139 6.42 -10.08 14.08
C ALA A 139 5.04 -9.54 14.55
N LEU A 140 3.98 -10.31 14.34
CA LEU A 140 2.65 -9.97 14.86
C LEU A 140 2.57 -10.06 16.39
N GLY A 141 3.46 -10.84 17.01
CA GLY A 141 3.46 -11.05 18.44
C GLY A 141 2.24 -11.81 18.98
N PRO A 142 2.06 -11.86 20.31
CA PRO A 142 0.90 -12.46 20.94
C PRO A 142 -0.39 -11.74 20.52
N GLN A 143 -1.36 -12.49 20.05
CA GLN A 143 -2.65 -11.96 19.61
C GLN A 143 -3.78 -12.45 20.53
N PRO A 144 -4.79 -11.61 20.82
CA PRO A 144 -5.95 -12.03 21.62
C PRO A 144 -6.81 -13.10 20.93
N LYS A 145 -6.64 -13.27 19.61
CA LYS A 145 -7.29 -14.28 18.78
C LYS A 145 -6.23 -15.07 18.02
N PRO A 146 -6.38 -16.38 17.84
CA PRO A 146 -5.46 -17.17 17.05
C PRO A 146 -5.52 -16.76 15.57
N LEU A 147 -4.37 -16.77 14.91
CA LEU A 147 -4.25 -16.76 13.45
C LEU A 147 -3.80 -18.15 13.03
N LEU A 148 -4.62 -18.83 12.24
CA LEU A 148 -4.29 -20.15 11.73
C LEU A 148 -3.40 -20.00 10.48
N ALA A 149 -2.44 -20.91 10.33
CA ALA A 149 -1.60 -20.96 9.15
C ALA A 149 -1.53 -22.38 8.61
N ASP A 150 -1.90 -22.56 7.35
CA ASP A 150 -1.82 -23.82 6.61
C ASP A 150 -1.04 -23.58 5.32
N ILE A 151 0.27 -23.77 5.39
CA ILE A 151 1.20 -23.52 4.29
C ILE A 151 1.76 -24.87 3.79
N PRO A 152 1.35 -25.31 2.57
CA PRO A 152 1.86 -26.54 2.01
C PRO A 152 3.39 -26.54 1.86
N SER A 153 4.06 -27.62 2.22
CA SER A 153 5.53 -27.74 2.15
C SER A 153 6.08 -27.87 0.71
N GLY A 154 5.21 -28.22 -0.25
CA GLY A 154 5.58 -28.42 -1.67
C GLY A 154 5.45 -27.18 -2.55
N LEU A 155 5.31 -25.98 -1.98
CA LEU A 155 5.24 -24.75 -2.77
C LEU A 155 6.60 -24.41 -3.40
N PRO A 156 6.62 -23.88 -4.63
CA PRO A 156 7.83 -23.31 -5.20
C PRO A 156 8.29 -22.11 -4.38
N GLU A 157 9.60 -21.84 -4.40
CA GLU A 157 10.14 -20.59 -3.88
C GLU A 157 9.54 -19.40 -4.63
N ILE A 158 9.35 -18.29 -3.94
CA ILE A 158 8.96 -17.01 -4.55
C ILE A 158 10.19 -16.17 -4.83
N LEU A 159 10.15 -15.42 -5.94
CA LEU A 159 11.17 -14.42 -6.25
C LEU A 159 10.73 -13.07 -5.67
N ALA A 160 11.08 -12.82 -4.42
CA ALA A 160 10.64 -11.64 -3.69
C ALA A 160 11.68 -11.22 -2.64
N ASP A 161 11.53 -10.00 -2.11
CA ASP A 161 12.27 -9.55 -0.93
C ASP A 161 11.56 -10.09 0.33
N PRO A 162 12.19 -10.96 1.13
CA PRO A 162 11.54 -11.57 2.29
C PRO A 162 11.06 -10.56 3.33
N ALA A 163 11.84 -9.53 3.62
CA ALA A 163 11.46 -8.52 4.62
C ALA A 163 10.28 -7.66 4.15
N ILE A 164 10.21 -7.36 2.86
CA ILE A 164 9.07 -6.65 2.28
C ILE A 164 7.84 -7.56 2.27
N THR A 165 8.00 -8.83 1.90
CA THR A 165 6.91 -9.82 1.88
C THR A 165 6.36 -10.08 3.27
N GLU A 166 7.21 -10.24 4.28
CA GLU A 166 6.83 -10.33 5.70
C GLU A 166 5.93 -9.15 6.09
N ARG A 167 6.34 -7.94 5.74
CA ARG A 167 5.59 -6.73 6.05
C ARG A 167 4.22 -6.66 5.36
N VAL A 168 4.11 -7.14 4.12
CA VAL A 168 2.82 -7.29 3.43
C VAL A 168 1.93 -8.24 4.21
N ILE A 169 2.44 -9.42 4.59
CA ILE A 169 1.69 -10.43 5.35
C ILE A 169 1.22 -9.86 6.69
N VAL A 170 2.09 -9.18 7.45
CA VAL A 170 1.75 -8.55 8.73
C VAL A 170 0.59 -7.56 8.57
N ASN A 171 0.60 -6.72 7.52
CA ASN A 171 -0.49 -5.78 7.26
C ASN A 171 -1.81 -6.48 6.93
N LEU A 172 -1.77 -7.53 6.09
CA LEU A 172 -2.97 -8.27 5.71
C LEU A 172 -3.53 -9.09 6.88
N ALA A 173 -2.66 -9.80 7.60
CA ALA A 173 -3.02 -10.60 8.75
C ALA A 173 -3.52 -9.76 9.93
N GLY A 174 -2.91 -8.61 10.19
CA GLY A 174 -3.37 -7.65 11.19
C GLY A 174 -4.79 -7.15 10.91
N ASN A 175 -5.13 -6.90 9.64
CA ASN A 175 -6.49 -6.56 9.26
C ASN A 175 -7.45 -7.74 9.49
N ALA A 176 -7.09 -8.95 9.07
CA ALA A 176 -7.91 -10.14 9.26
C ALA A 176 -8.18 -10.42 10.75
N LEU A 177 -7.17 -10.32 11.61
CA LEU A 177 -7.30 -10.44 13.05
C LEU A 177 -8.25 -9.40 13.66
N ARG A 178 -8.22 -8.18 13.14
CA ARG A 178 -9.08 -7.10 13.62
C ARG A 178 -10.55 -7.33 13.29
N TYR A 179 -10.84 -7.74 12.06
CA TYR A 179 -12.22 -7.82 11.57
C TYR A 179 -12.86 -9.19 11.73
N SER A 180 -12.09 -10.26 11.92
CA SER A 180 -12.65 -11.59 12.20
C SER A 180 -13.35 -11.64 13.55
N PRO A 181 -14.53 -12.27 13.64
CA PRO A 181 -15.14 -12.56 14.93
C PRO A 181 -14.30 -13.58 15.72
N ALA A 182 -14.40 -13.56 17.05
CA ALA A 182 -13.63 -14.47 17.90
C ALA A 182 -13.94 -15.95 17.63
N ALA A 183 -15.17 -16.27 17.23
CA ALA A 183 -15.62 -17.62 16.92
C ALA A 183 -15.11 -18.18 15.58
N ALA A 184 -14.58 -17.30 14.70
CA ALA A 184 -14.06 -17.69 13.38
C ALA A 184 -12.69 -17.02 13.16
N PRO A 185 -11.61 -17.64 13.65
CA PRO A 185 -10.26 -17.10 13.52
C PRO A 185 -9.85 -17.03 12.04
N PRO A 186 -9.06 -15.99 11.66
CA PRO A 186 -8.58 -15.91 10.29
C PRO A 186 -7.58 -17.01 9.96
N LEU A 187 -7.53 -17.36 8.67
CA LEU A 187 -6.66 -18.41 8.12
C LEU A 187 -5.71 -17.81 7.07
N LEU A 188 -4.42 -18.06 7.24
CA LEU A 188 -3.40 -17.82 6.22
C LEU A 188 -3.09 -19.13 5.51
N THR A 189 -3.27 -19.17 4.20
CA THR A 189 -2.95 -20.35 3.38
C THR A 189 -2.20 -19.92 2.11
N ALA A 190 -1.61 -20.88 1.40
CA ALA A 190 -0.91 -20.59 0.15
C ALA A 190 -1.13 -21.72 -0.88
N ARG A 191 -1.06 -21.34 -2.17
CA ARG A 191 -1.14 -22.29 -3.27
C ARG A 191 -0.31 -21.84 -4.47
N THR A 192 0.03 -22.76 -5.33
CA THR A 192 0.64 -22.47 -6.63
C THR A 192 -0.45 -22.07 -7.64
N ALA A 193 -0.22 -21.02 -8.40
CA ALA A 193 -1.09 -20.54 -9.48
C ALA A 193 -0.23 -20.29 -10.74
N GLY A 194 -0.06 -21.31 -11.56
CA GLY A 194 0.84 -21.26 -12.73
C GLY A 194 2.29 -21.02 -12.32
N ASN A 195 2.89 -19.92 -12.79
CA ASN A 195 4.24 -19.50 -12.44
C ASN A 195 4.27 -18.50 -11.26
N ARG A 196 3.22 -18.46 -10.46
CA ARG A 196 3.08 -17.58 -9.30
C ARG A 196 2.68 -18.38 -8.07
N VAL A 197 2.86 -17.77 -6.91
CA VAL A 197 2.35 -18.28 -5.64
C VAL A 197 1.35 -17.27 -5.10
N GLU A 198 0.19 -17.75 -4.70
CA GLU A 198 -0.84 -16.98 -4.01
C GLU A 198 -0.79 -17.29 -2.51
N LEU A 199 -0.61 -16.25 -1.71
CA LEU A 199 -0.86 -16.28 -0.27
C LEU A 199 -2.24 -15.67 -0.02
N ARG A 200 -3.07 -16.35 0.71
CA ARG A 200 -4.47 -16.01 0.95
C ARG A 200 -4.70 -15.82 2.43
N VAL A 201 -5.06 -14.59 2.81
CA VAL A 201 -5.47 -14.28 4.18
C VAL A 201 -7.00 -14.21 4.19
N VAL A 202 -7.60 -15.24 4.77
CA VAL A 202 -9.05 -15.44 4.81
C VAL A 202 -9.59 -14.94 6.14
N ASP A 203 -10.53 -14.01 6.11
CA ASP A 203 -11.29 -13.59 7.29
C ASP A 203 -12.80 -13.85 7.14
N HIS A 204 -13.50 -13.83 8.23
CA HIS A 204 -14.96 -13.99 8.32
C HIS A 204 -15.63 -12.72 8.88
N GLY A 205 -15.03 -11.56 8.61
CA GLY A 205 -15.54 -10.27 8.99
C GLY A 205 -16.73 -9.79 8.13
N PRO A 206 -17.00 -8.48 8.14
CA PRO A 206 -18.12 -7.91 7.37
C PRO A 206 -17.88 -7.89 5.85
N GLY A 207 -16.65 -8.21 5.38
CA GLY A 207 -16.29 -8.12 3.97
C GLY A 207 -16.14 -6.67 3.47
N ILE A 208 -15.94 -6.52 2.16
CA ILE A 208 -15.84 -5.21 1.49
C ILE A 208 -16.82 -5.16 0.31
N PRO A 209 -17.78 -4.21 0.29
CA PRO A 209 -18.67 -4.02 -0.84
C PRO A 209 -17.89 -3.84 -2.15
N ALA A 210 -18.40 -4.40 -3.25
CA ALA A 210 -17.71 -4.35 -4.56
C ALA A 210 -17.37 -2.91 -5.01
N ALA A 211 -18.23 -1.94 -4.69
CA ALA A 211 -18.02 -0.52 -4.99
C ALA A 211 -16.80 0.07 -4.27
N ASP A 212 -16.43 -0.46 -3.11
CA ASP A 212 -15.36 0.06 -2.27
C ASP A 212 -14.03 -0.68 -2.41
N ARG A 213 -13.98 -1.81 -3.15
CA ARG A 213 -12.77 -2.65 -3.30
C ARG A 213 -11.55 -1.90 -3.85
N LYS A 214 -11.76 -0.92 -4.71
CA LYS A 214 -10.66 -0.07 -5.20
C LYS A 214 -10.27 1.00 -4.19
N ARG A 215 -11.24 1.53 -3.45
CA ARG A 215 -11.04 2.60 -2.47
C ARG A 215 -10.27 2.16 -1.24
N VAL A 216 -10.44 0.93 -0.78
CA VAL A 216 -9.78 0.42 0.44
C VAL A 216 -8.26 0.40 0.35
N PHE A 217 -7.70 0.47 -0.85
CA PHE A 217 -6.26 0.59 -1.08
C PHE A 217 -5.77 2.04 -1.14
N GLN A 218 -6.66 3.01 -1.05
CA GLN A 218 -6.24 4.40 -0.91
C GLN A 218 -5.74 4.65 0.51
N PRO A 219 -4.63 5.36 0.69
CA PRO A 219 -4.16 5.73 2.02
C PRO A 219 -5.28 6.43 2.81
N PHE A 220 -5.39 6.10 4.11
CA PHE A 220 -6.38 6.65 5.05
C PHE A 220 -7.84 6.33 4.74
N CYS A 221 -8.11 5.41 3.79
CA CYS A 221 -9.46 4.95 3.54
C CYS A 221 -9.94 4.02 4.65
N ARG A 222 -11.11 4.32 5.21
CA ARG A 222 -11.81 3.50 6.21
C ARG A 222 -13.24 3.29 5.73
N LEU A 223 -13.75 2.06 5.85
CA LEU A 223 -15.12 1.73 5.53
C LEU A 223 -15.94 1.65 6.83
N GLY A 224 -17.11 2.31 6.82
CA GLY A 224 -18.07 2.27 7.92
C GLY A 224 -17.77 3.20 9.09
N ALA A 225 -18.84 3.45 9.88
CA ALA A 225 -18.80 4.29 11.08
C ALA A 225 -18.44 3.46 12.34
N VAL A 226 -17.50 2.53 12.22
CA VAL A 226 -17.05 1.76 13.40
C VAL A 226 -16.16 2.69 14.22
N THR A 227 -16.76 3.30 15.23
CA THR A 227 -16.15 4.26 16.16
C THR A 227 -15.00 3.67 16.99
N ASP A 228 -14.88 2.35 17.04
CA ASP A 228 -13.86 1.63 17.84
C ASP A 228 -12.71 1.02 17.00
N SER A 229 -12.68 1.21 15.70
CA SER A 229 -11.61 0.65 14.87
C SER A 229 -10.34 1.50 14.92
N THR A 230 -9.40 1.09 15.73
CA THR A 230 -8.09 1.70 16.01
C THR A 230 -7.10 1.55 14.85
N GLY A 231 -7.43 1.93 13.61
CA GLY A 231 -6.51 1.82 12.47
C GLY A 231 -6.56 3.04 11.55
N VAL A 232 -5.38 3.52 11.14
CA VAL A 232 -5.18 4.72 10.32
C VAL A 232 -5.60 4.53 8.86
N GLY A 233 -5.97 3.31 8.44
CA GLY A 233 -6.31 3.03 7.04
C GLY A 233 -5.10 3.05 6.10
N LEU A 234 -3.89 2.76 6.60
CA LEU A 234 -2.66 2.68 5.81
C LEU A 234 -2.29 1.26 5.41
N GLY A 235 -2.65 0.25 6.19
CA GLY A 235 -2.15 -1.11 6.05
C GLY A 235 -2.38 -1.72 4.66
N LEU A 236 -3.57 -1.59 4.08
CA LEU A 236 -3.87 -2.12 2.75
C LEU A 236 -3.16 -1.34 1.65
N ALA A 237 -3.05 -0.01 1.77
CA ALA A 237 -2.32 0.82 0.81
C ALA A 237 -0.83 0.46 0.79
N VAL A 238 -0.23 0.27 1.97
CA VAL A 238 1.17 -0.18 2.12
C VAL A 238 1.34 -1.59 1.56
N ALA A 239 0.47 -2.54 1.93
CA ALA A 239 0.55 -3.91 1.45
C ALA A 239 0.51 -3.99 -0.07
N ARG A 240 -0.40 -3.27 -0.72
CA ARG A 240 -0.50 -3.21 -2.18
C ARG A 240 0.73 -2.60 -2.82
N GLY A 241 1.15 -1.42 -2.37
CA GLY A 241 2.33 -0.74 -2.92
C GLY A 241 3.61 -1.57 -2.78
N LEU A 242 3.81 -2.24 -1.66
CA LEU A 242 4.95 -3.13 -1.43
C LEU A 242 4.89 -4.38 -2.33
N ALA A 243 3.71 -4.97 -2.54
CA ALA A 243 3.54 -6.10 -3.45
C ALA A 243 3.83 -5.70 -4.90
N GLU A 244 3.30 -4.56 -5.36
CA GLU A 244 3.54 -4.03 -6.71
C GLU A 244 5.03 -3.77 -6.98
N MET A 245 5.79 -3.30 -6.01
CA MET A 245 7.26 -3.13 -6.11
C MET A 245 7.99 -4.45 -6.35
N MET A 246 7.44 -5.57 -5.90
CA MET A 246 8.00 -6.92 -6.10
C MET A 246 7.43 -7.62 -7.36
N GLY A 247 6.68 -6.90 -8.22
CA GLY A 247 6.00 -7.49 -9.37
C GLY A 247 4.82 -8.40 -8.98
N GLY A 248 4.33 -8.25 -7.76
CA GLY A 248 3.15 -8.93 -7.22
C GLY A 248 1.88 -8.08 -7.29
N THR A 249 0.78 -8.64 -6.78
CA THR A 249 -0.51 -7.95 -6.65
C THR A 249 -1.16 -8.30 -5.32
N VAL A 250 -2.00 -7.39 -4.80
CA VAL A 250 -2.90 -7.66 -3.66
C VAL A 250 -4.32 -7.36 -4.09
N GLU A 251 -5.17 -8.37 -4.05
CA GLU A 251 -6.56 -8.28 -4.49
C GLU A 251 -7.53 -8.82 -3.44
N PRO A 252 -8.73 -8.22 -3.30
CA PRO A 252 -9.77 -8.67 -2.41
C PRO A 252 -10.71 -9.64 -3.13
N GLU A 253 -11.03 -10.76 -2.50
CA GLU A 253 -12.05 -11.72 -2.91
C GLU A 253 -13.09 -11.89 -1.79
N ASP A 254 -14.30 -12.32 -2.14
CA ASP A 254 -15.29 -12.68 -1.14
C ASP A 254 -14.96 -14.03 -0.52
N THR A 255 -15.06 -14.12 0.81
CA THR A 255 -14.94 -15.40 1.50
C THR A 255 -16.26 -16.14 1.41
N PRO A 256 -16.28 -17.42 0.97
CA PRO A 256 -17.49 -18.25 1.03
C PRO A 256 -18.06 -18.30 2.45
N GLY A 257 -19.35 -17.99 2.59
CA GLY A 257 -19.99 -17.89 3.90
C GLY A 257 -19.91 -16.52 4.56
N GLY A 258 -19.28 -15.55 3.92
CA GLY A 258 -19.12 -14.17 4.40
C GLY A 258 -17.70 -13.86 4.90
N GLY A 259 -17.27 -12.64 4.68
CA GLY A 259 -15.94 -12.15 5.02
C GLY A 259 -15.15 -11.68 3.82
N LEU A 260 -13.84 -11.50 4.01
CA LEU A 260 -12.90 -11.05 3.01
C LEU A 260 -11.70 -12.00 2.91
N THR A 261 -11.31 -12.32 1.70
CA THR A 261 -10.03 -12.99 1.42
C THR A 261 -9.11 -12.02 0.70
N MET A 262 -8.01 -11.66 1.34
CA MET A 262 -6.96 -10.87 0.70
C MET A 262 -5.96 -11.82 0.04
N VAL A 263 -5.77 -11.68 -1.27
CA VAL A 263 -4.89 -12.53 -2.08
C VAL A 263 -3.64 -11.75 -2.47
N LEU A 264 -2.51 -12.14 -1.90
CA LEU A 264 -1.18 -11.67 -2.31
C LEU A 264 -0.62 -12.65 -3.34
N THR A 265 -0.38 -12.17 -4.55
CA THR A 265 0.20 -12.98 -5.65
C THR A 265 1.61 -12.52 -5.94
N LEU A 266 2.58 -13.42 -5.85
CA LEU A 266 4.00 -13.15 -6.11
C LEU A 266 4.55 -14.07 -7.20
N PRO A 267 5.56 -13.63 -7.98
CA PRO A 267 6.20 -14.49 -8.97
C PRO A 267 6.91 -15.67 -8.29
N ALA A 268 6.76 -16.87 -8.84
CA ALA A 268 7.58 -18.00 -8.43
C ALA A 268 9.02 -17.81 -8.90
N ALA A 269 9.98 -18.24 -8.09
CA ALA A 269 11.37 -18.29 -8.52
C ALA A 269 11.52 -19.31 -9.66
N PRO A 270 12.40 -19.04 -10.63
CA PRO A 270 12.70 -20.03 -11.65
C PRO A 270 13.24 -21.32 -10.97
N ALA A 271 12.74 -22.47 -11.44
CA ALA A 271 13.20 -23.75 -10.92
C ALA A 271 14.74 -23.78 -11.01
N ARG A 272 15.41 -24.03 -9.90
CA ARG A 272 16.87 -24.27 -9.91
C ARG A 272 17.12 -25.46 -10.83
N PRO A 273 17.97 -25.33 -11.87
CA PRO A 273 18.38 -26.52 -12.61
C PRO A 273 18.95 -27.50 -11.58
N ALA A 274 18.45 -28.76 -11.63
CA ALA A 274 19.00 -29.81 -10.78
C ALA A 274 20.53 -29.75 -10.90
N ALA A 275 21.24 -29.60 -9.78
CA ALA A 275 22.70 -29.59 -9.78
C ALA A 275 23.13 -30.83 -10.51
N GLU A 276 23.80 -30.68 -11.66
CA GLU A 276 24.42 -31.80 -12.36
C GLU A 276 25.29 -32.51 -11.34
N PRO A 277 25.19 -33.85 -11.20
CA PRO A 277 26.07 -34.58 -10.32
C PRO A 277 27.50 -34.25 -10.73
N CYS A 278 28.24 -33.68 -9.79
CA CYS A 278 29.66 -33.30 -9.96
C CYS A 278 30.39 -34.46 -10.64
N GLY A 279 30.69 -34.31 -11.92
CA GLY A 279 31.29 -35.32 -12.74
C GLY A 279 32.59 -35.72 -12.06
N THR A 280 32.71 -36.99 -11.65
CA THR A 280 33.92 -37.64 -11.12
C THR A 280 35.04 -37.44 -12.13
N ARG A 281 35.90 -36.46 -11.86
CA ARG A 281 37.14 -36.24 -12.60
C ARG A 281 38.02 -37.47 -12.37
N ARG A 282 38.02 -38.41 -13.33
CA ARG A 282 38.98 -39.51 -13.34
C ARG A 282 40.39 -38.92 -13.49
N ILE A 283 41.13 -38.89 -12.41
CA ILE A 283 42.55 -38.62 -12.45
C ILE A 283 43.23 -39.88 -13.03
N ARG A 284 43.73 -39.79 -14.25
CA ARG A 284 44.68 -40.81 -14.77
C ARG A 284 46.03 -40.56 -14.08
N ALA A 285 46.46 -41.52 -13.28
CA ALA A 285 47.85 -41.61 -12.85
C ALA A 285 48.72 -41.98 -14.07
N ALA A 286 49.83 -41.28 -14.27
CA ALA A 286 50.90 -41.58 -15.21
C ALA A 286 51.88 -42.56 -14.58
#